data_0b71a46f204e1f1f1a1bad6f34e5ccf3
#
_entry.id   0b71a46f204e1f1f1a1bad6f34e5ccf3
#
_cell.length_a   1.000
_cell.length_b   1.000
_cell.length_c   1.000
_cell.angle_alpha   90.00
_cell.angle_beta   90.00
_cell.angle_gamma   90.00
#
_symmetry.space_group_name_H-M   'P 1'
#
loop_
_entity.id
_entity.type
_entity.pdbx_description
1 polymer ?
#
loop_
_entity_poly.entity_id
_entity_poly.type
_entity_poly.pdbx_seq_one_letter_code
_entity_poly.pdbx_strand_id
1 'polypeptide(L)'
;MNTTVSGLLLCLATFIGVHLSANPADAEELVRFESAPVKLSPFRIRKALEQGEILSQPQGTPLLGYLSRPAGDGPFPAVVILHGCDHLRLSVKELWPKRLVRWGYVVLVVDSFTTRKLADTCRSALPERVFDAYGALDFLSKSGFVDIRRVALMGFAAGDTAALDATKTDGNEQLMERKFRAAVAYYPACDADRGDPTVPTLIMTGERDNWSRAERCQKRLARLSDNAPPVELNVYKGIYHNFDAPEFMVGRRVLGHIEKYDADAAAKSMRSVYAFLRKYLAN
;
A
#
# COMPACT_ATOMS: atom_id res chain seq x y z
N MET A 1 -9.64 44.01 -76.52
CA MET A 1 -8.53 43.37 -75.77
C MET A 1 -8.84 43.49 -74.33
N ASN A 2 -9.43 42.47 -73.74
CA ASN A 2 -9.79 42.44 -72.34
C ASN A 2 -8.93 41.37 -71.62
N THR A 3 -8.08 41.82 -70.71
CA THR A 3 -7.29 40.96 -69.85
C THR A 3 -7.94 40.87 -68.51
N THR A 4 -8.51 39.70 -68.18
CA THR A 4 -9.02 39.32 -66.85
C THR A 4 -7.88 38.84 -66.01
N VAL A 5 -7.65 39.50 -64.86
CA VAL A 5 -6.72 39.05 -63.79
C VAL A 5 -7.52 38.24 -62.76
N SER A 6 -7.21 36.90 -62.69
CA SER A 6 -7.74 36.03 -61.65
C SER A 6 -6.89 36.17 -60.40
N GLY A 7 -7.51 36.69 -59.34
CA GLY A 7 -6.91 36.72 -58.02
C GLY A 7 -7.07 35.36 -57.30
N LEU A 8 -5.93 34.75 -56.92
CA LEU A 8 -5.87 33.52 -56.14
C LEU A 8 -5.94 33.88 -54.64
N LEU A 9 -7.05 33.55 -53.98
CA LEU A 9 -7.20 33.71 -52.51
C LEU A 9 -6.51 32.53 -51.84
N LEU A 10 -5.41 32.81 -51.13
CA LEU A 10 -4.69 31.83 -50.31
C LEU A 10 -5.37 31.81 -48.92
N CYS A 11 -6.17 30.77 -48.62
CA CYS A 11 -6.66 30.52 -47.27
C CYS A 11 -5.54 29.93 -46.41
N LEU A 12 -4.98 30.72 -45.51
CA LEU A 12 -4.12 30.22 -44.40
C LEU A 12 -5.01 29.55 -43.36
N ALA A 13 -5.01 28.22 -43.31
CA ALA A 13 -5.58 27.47 -42.20
C ALA A 13 -4.58 27.48 -41.03
N THR A 14 -4.87 28.27 -39.98
CA THR A 14 -4.15 28.23 -38.71
C THR A 14 -4.57 26.97 -37.96
N PHE A 15 -3.71 25.96 -37.94
CA PHE A 15 -3.84 24.81 -37.03
C PHE A 15 -3.53 25.29 -35.60
N ILE A 16 -4.58 25.48 -34.80
CA ILE A 16 -4.43 25.62 -33.34
C ILE A 16 -4.14 24.22 -32.80
N GLY A 17 -2.83 23.95 -32.61
CA GLY A 17 -2.40 22.74 -31.88
C GLY A 17 -2.91 22.79 -30.43
N VAL A 18 -3.90 21.99 -30.11
CA VAL A 18 -4.28 21.74 -28.73
C VAL A 18 -3.17 20.87 -28.13
N HIS A 19 -2.18 21.52 -27.48
CA HIS A 19 -1.26 20.81 -26.61
C HIS A 19 -2.05 20.31 -25.39
N LEU A 20 -2.47 19.05 -25.43
CA LEU A 20 -2.87 18.32 -24.21
C LEU A 20 -1.60 18.17 -23.37
N SER A 21 -1.32 19.14 -22.52
CA SER A 21 -0.33 19.00 -21.44
C SER A 21 -0.87 17.91 -20.52
N ALA A 22 -0.23 16.75 -20.48
CA ALA A 22 -0.48 15.75 -19.46
C ALA A 22 -0.32 16.43 -18.09
N ASN A 23 -1.35 16.34 -17.26
CA ASN A 23 -1.34 16.97 -15.95
C ASN A 23 -0.23 16.30 -15.12
N PRO A 24 0.79 17.00 -14.61
CA PRO A 24 1.90 16.37 -13.88
C PRO A 24 1.46 15.61 -12.62
N ALA A 25 0.22 15.77 -12.19
CA ALA A 25 -0.39 15.04 -11.08
C ALA A 25 -0.65 13.53 -11.36
N ASP A 26 -0.60 13.07 -12.62
CA ASP A 26 -0.86 11.68 -12.98
C ASP A 26 0.42 10.89 -13.34
N ALA A 27 1.60 11.50 -13.26
CA ALA A 27 2.85 10.83 -13.57
C ALA A 27 3.32 9.97 -12.38
N GLU A 28 3.33 8.64 -12.60
CA GLU A 28 3.98 7.69 -11.70
C GLU A 28 5.51 7.83 -11.86
N GLU A 29 6.22 7.98 -10.74
CA GLU A 29 7.68 8.04 -10.68
C GLU A 29 8.23 6.74 -10.11
N LEU A 30 9.17 6.09 -10.82
CA LEU A 30 9.90 4.96 -10.29
C LEU A 30 11.02 5.46 -9.36
N VAL A 31 10.91 5.16 -8.08
CA VAL A 31 11.88 5.57 -7.06
C VAL A 31 12.67 4.36 -6.52
N ARG A 32 13.86 4.65 -5.97
CA ARG A 32 14.72 3.67 -5.31
C ARG A 32 14.96 4.09 -3.87
N PHE A 33 14.84 3.14 -2.97
CA PHE A 33 15.10 3.35 -1.54
C PHE A 33 15.54 2.02 -0.90
N GLU A 34 15.85 2.02 0.37
CA GLU A 34 16.23 0.81 1.11
C GLU A 34 15.15 0.48 2.15
N SER A 35 14.96 -0.81 2.43
CA SER A 35 14.19 -1.21 3.60
C SER A 35 14.82 -0.65 4.86
N ALA A 36 14.04 -0.47 5.94
CA ALA A 36 14.64 -0.14 7.22
C ALA A 36 15.62 -1.25 7.65
N PRO A 37 16.74 -0.92 8.29
CA PRO A 37 17.68 -1.91 8.76
C PRO A 37 17.05 -2.78 9.86
N VAL A 38 17.30 -4.08 9.81
CA VAL A 38 16.91 -5.00 10.88
C VAL A 38 17.76 -4.70 12.11
N LYS A 39 17.20 -4.08 13.14
CA LYS A 39 17.94 -3.85 14.39
C LYS A 39 18.26 -5.17 15.06
N LEU A 40 19.50 -5.38 15.40
CA LEU A 40 19.93 -6.55 16.15
C LEU A 40 19.31 -6.54 17.55
N SER A 41 18.75 -7.67 17.98
CA SER A 41 18.24 -7.78 19.34
C SER A 41 19.37 -7.63 20.37
N PRO A 42 19.10 -7.11 21.57
CA PRO A 42 20.10 -7.02 22.64
C PRO A 42 20.75 -8.37 22.95
N PHE A 43 20.02 -9.47 22.82
CA PHE A 43 20.56 -10.83 22.98
C PHE A 43 21.60 -11.15 21.88
N ARG A 44 21.31 -10.84 20.61
CA ARG A 44 22.25 -11.07 19.50
C ARG A 44 23.52 -10.24 19.67
N ILE A 45 23.37 -8.99 20.08
CA ILE A 45 24.50 -8.09 20.35
C ILE A 45 25.38 -8.66 21.45
N ARG A 46 24.78 -9.06 22.59
CA ARG A 46 25.53 -9.64 23.70
C ARG A 46 26.25 -10.92 23.31
N LYS A 47 25.55 -11.84 22.63
CA LYS A 47 26.14 -13.10 22.17
C LYS A 47 27.33 -12.89 21.24
N ALA A 48 27.24 -11.95 20.32
CA ALA A 48 28.33 -11.63 19.42
C ALA A 48 29.55 -11.03 20.16
N LEU A 49 29.28 -10.13 21.11
CA LEU A 49 30.35 -9.59 21.98
C LEU A 49 31.04 -10.69 22.80
N GLU A 50 30.30 -11.63 23.35
CA GLU A 50 30.84 -12.80 24.08
C GLU A 50 31.71 -13.71 23.18
N GLN A 51 31.38 -13.76 21.87
CA GLN A 51 32.11 -14.56 20.87
C GLN A 51 33.20 -13.80 20.14
N GLY A 52 33.42 -12.53 20.47
CA GLY A 52 34.41 -11.67 19.78
C GLY A 52 34.04 -11.37 18.32
N GLU A 53 32.76 -11.55 17.95
CA GLU A 53 32.27 -11.25 16.58
C GLU A 53 32.14 -9.73 16.39
N ILE A 54 32.68 -9.25 15.26
CA ILE A 54 32.43 -7.86 14.82
C ILE A 54 31.04 -7.82 14.18
N LEU A 55 30.06 -7.24 14.86
CA LEU A 55 28.76 -7.01 14.33
C LEU A 55 28.77 -5.84 13.35
N SER A 56 28.59 -6.11 12.06
CA SER A 56 28.18 -5.09 11.11
C SER A 56 26.68 -4.78 11.32
N GLN A 57 26.34 -3.49 11.34
CA GLN A 57 24.92 -3.13 11.31
C GLN A 57 24.30 -3.66 10.01
N PRO A 58 23.19 -4.43 10.08
CA PRO A 58 22.51 -4.87 8.88
C PRO A 58 22.10 -3.65 8.03
N GLN A 59 22.50 -3.65 6.77
CA GLN A 59 22.05 -2.65 5.82
C GLN A 59 20.62 -2.98 5.38
N GLY A 60 19.87 -1.97 4.97
CA GLY A 60 18.57 -2.18 4.32
C GLY A 60 18.73 -2.94 3.00
N THR A 61 17.67 -3.60 2.57
CA THR A 61 17.60 -4.21 1.24
C THR A 61 17.21 -3.16 0.22
N PRO A 62 17.90 -3.00 -0.91
CA PRO A 62 17.47 -2.11 -1.99
C PRO A 62 16.07 -2.48 -2.50
N LEU A 63 15.20 -1.49 -2.65
CA LEU A 63 13.82 -1.64 -3.08
C LEU A 63 13.50 -0.69 -4.23
N LEU A 64 12.48 -1.06 -5.00
CA LEU A 64 11.79 -0.18 -5.93
C LEU A 64 10.48 0.29 -5.32
N GLY A 65 10.03 1.46 -5.73
CA GLY A 65 8.70 1.96 -5.41
C GLY A 65 8.11 2.79 -6.53
N TYR A 66 6.80 2.80 -6.61
CA TYR A 66 6.06 3.62 -7.57
C TYR A 66 5.40 4.75 -6.79
N LEU A 67 5.93 5.95 -6.98
CA LEU A 67 5.49 7.17 -6.31
C LEU A 67 4.51 7.94 -7.20
N SER A 68 3.37 8.28 -6.65
CA SER A 68 2.38 9.16 -7.29
C SER A 68 1.96 10.24 -6.30
N ARG A 69 1.70 11.46 -6.78
CA ARG A 69 1.33 12.57 -5.91
C ARG A 69 0.26 13.49 -6.52
N PRO A 70 -0.54 14.17 -5.68
CA PRO A 70 -1.43 15.23 -6.14
C PRO A 70 -0.64 16.41 -6.73
N ALA A 71 -1.32 17.23 -7.53
CA ALA A 71 -0.77 18.51 -7.97
C ALA A 71 -0.64 19.47 -6.78
N GLY A 72 0.39 20.34 -6.81
CA GLY A 72 0.67 21.33 -5.76
C GLY A 72 1.89 21.00 -4.91
N ASP A 73 2.18 21.89 -3.97
CA ASP A 73 3.43 21.84 -3.19
C ASP A 73 3.34 21.00 -1.91
N GLY A 74 2.13 20.74 -1.41
CA GLY A 74 1.90 20.01 -0.17
C GLY A 74 2.11 20.89 1.08
N PRO A 75 2.48 20.32 2.26
CA PRO A 75 2.68 18.89 2.47
C PRO A 75 1.37 18.10 2.50
N PHE A 76 1.33 17.00 1.76
CA PHE A 76 0.17 16.12 1.66
C PHE A 76 0.23 14.97 2.67
N PRO A 77 -0.92 14.42 3.11
CA PRO A 77 -0.95 13.11 3.73
C PRO A 77 -0.54 12.05 2.73
N ALA A 78 -0.07 10.89 3.21
CA ALA A 78 0.42 9.84 2.33
C ALA A 78 -0.12 8.45 2.69
N VAL A 79 -0.06 7.53 1.72
CA VAL A 79 -0.36 6.11 1.89
C VAL A 79 0.79 5.29 1.31
N VAL A 80 1.39 4.44 2.14
CA VAL A 80 2.31 3.39 1.70
C VAL A 80 1.51 2.14 1.42
N ILE A 81 1.72 1.50 0.25
CA ILE A 81 0.99 0.29 -0.15
C ILE A 81 1.94 -0.89 -0.25
N LEU A 82 1.55 -2.02 0.37
CA LEU A 82 2.21 -3.32 0.26
C LEU A 82 1.33 -4.29 -0.54
N HIS A 83 1.89 -4.92 -1.57
CA HIS A 83 1.18 -5.85 -2.47
C HIS A 83 1.05 -7.26 -1.89
N GLY A 84 0.30 -8.15 -2.54
CA GLY A 84 0.10 -9.55 -2.18
C GLY A 84 1.35 -10.43 -2.34
N CYS A 85 1.15 -11.76 -2.23
CA CYS A 85 2.23 -12.74 -2.32
C CYS A 85 2.60 -13.15 -3.75
N ASP A 86 1.71 -12.91 -4.73
CA ASP A 86 1.89 -13.40 -6.09
C ASP A 86 2.67 -12.45 -7.01
N HIS A 87 2.41 -11.18 -6.98
CA HIS A 87 3.15 -10.13 -7.70
C HIS A 87 2.50 -8.77 -7.49
N LEU A 88 3.09 -7.73 -8.06
CA LEU A 88 2.51 -6.40 -8.07
C LEU A 88 1.40 -6.29 -9.12
N ARG A 89 0.16 -6.49 -8.70
CA ARG A 89 -1.03 -6.49 -9.56
C ARG A 89 -1.40 -5.09 -10.04
N LEU A 90 -2.11 -5.02 -11.17
CA LEU A 90 -2.60 -3.77 -11.76
C LEU A 90 -3.51 -2.98 -10.80
N SER A 91 -4.40 -3.66 -10.08
CA SER A 91 -5.25 -3.03 -9.07
C SER A 91 -4.45 -2.31 -7.99
N VAL A 92 -3.35 -2.92 -7.52
CA VAL A 92 -2.47 -2.36 -6.48
C VAL A 92 -1.53 -1.31 -7.05
N LYS A 93 -0.94 -1.58 -8.23
CA LYS A 93 0.05 -0.69 -8.85
C LYS A 93 -0.57 0.58 -9.44
N GLU A 94 -1.76 0.49 -10.05
CA GLU A 94 -2.33 1.61 -10.79
C GLU A 94 -3.67 2.09 -10.26
N LEU A 95 -4.63 1.15 -10.00
CA LEU A 95 -5.99 1.58 -9.69
C LEU A 95 -6.10 2.25 -8.32
N TRP A 96 -5.45 1.69 -7.31
CA TRP A 96 -5.44 2.28 -5.97
C TRP A 96 -4.66 3.60 -5.92
N PRO A 97 -3.44 3.73 -6.47
CA PRO A 97 -2.75 5.01 -6.52
C PRO A 97 -3.56 6.12 -7.21
N LYS A 98 -4.14 5.85 -8.39
CA LYS A 98 -4.98 6.82 -9.09
C LYS A 98 -6.17 7.31 -8.26
N ARG A 99 -6.78 6.44 -7.44
CA ARG A 99 -7.87 6.83 -6.53
C ARG A 99 -7.37 7.67 -5.37
N LEU A 100 -6.32 7.23 -4.69
CA LEU A 100 -5.77 7.90 -3.52
C LEU A 100 -5.22 9.28 -3.87
N VAL A 101 -4.55 9.43 -5.03
CA VAL A 101 -4.10 10.72 -5.53
C VAL A 101 -5.26 11.68 -5.77
N ARG A 102 -6.36 11.21 -6.36
CA ARG A 102 -7.60 12.02 -6.51
C ARG A 102 -8.23 12.41 -5.17
N TRP A 103 -8.00 11.65 -4.12
CA TRP A 103 -8.44 11.98 -2.77
C TRP A 103 -7.45 12.88 -2.02
N GLY A 104 -6.35 13.28 -2.65
CA GLY A 104 -5.37 14.22 -2.10
C GLY A 104 -4.22 13.56 -1.33
N TYR A 105 -3.96 12.26 -1.52
CA TYR A 105 -2.85 11.55 -0.87
C TYR A 105 -1.67 11.36 -1.81
N VAL A 106 -0.46 11.53 -1.29
CA VAL A 106 0.74 10.95 -1.90
C VAL A 106 0.69 9.44 -1.71
N VAL A 107 1.07 8.68 -2.72
CA VAL A 107 1.05 7.21 -2.68
C VAL A 107 2.42 6.66 -3.03
N LEU A 108 2.93 5.78 -2.21
CA LEU A 108 4.13 5.00 -2.50
C LEU A 108 3.79 3.50 -2.48
N VAL A 109 3.72 2.89 -3.65
CA VAL A 109 3.57 1.45 -3.80
C VAL A 109 4.94 0.81 -3.71
N VAL A 110 5.15 -0.06 -2.73
CA VAL A 110 6.43 -0.76 -2.52
C VAL A 110 6.47 -2.03 -3.34
N ASP A 111 7.49 -2.18 -4.18
CA ASP A 111 7.82 -3.42 -4.85
C ASP A 111 8.85 -4.19 -4.00
N SER A 112 8.34 -5.10 -3.20
CA SER A 112 9.16 -5.93 -2.30
C SER A 112 9.89 -7.08 -3.03
N PHE A 113 9.60 -7.33 -4.32
CA PHE A 113 10.00 -8.55 -4.99
C PHE A 113 11.05 -8.37 -6.07
N THR A 114 10.93 -7.36 -6.93
CA THR A 114 11.78 -7.21 -8.11
C THR A 114 13.27 -7.21 -7.77
N THR A 115 13.71 -6.44 -6.81
CA THR A 115 15.14 -6.36 -6.41
C THR A 115 15.63 -7.64 -5.75
N ARG A 116 14.74 -8.39 -5.11
CA ARG A 116 15.01 -9.70 -4.51
C ARG A 116 14.91 -10.87 -5.50
N LYS A 117 14.56 -10.58 -6.77
CA LYS A 117 14.35 -11.58 -7.83
C LYS A 117 13.28 -12.62 -7.45
N LEU A 118 12.23 -12.17 -6.75
CA LEU A 118 11.06 -12.96 -6.38
C LEU A 118 9.93 -12.70 -7.38
N ALA A 119 9.20 -13.72 -7.78
CA ALA A 119 8.04 -13.60 -8.67
C ALA A 119 6.73 -13.96 -7.94
N ASP A 120 6.76 -15.01 -7.13
CA ASP A 120 5.61 -15.52 -6.38
C ASP A 120 6.12 -16.13 -5.08
N THR A 121 5.52 -15.70 -3.97
CA THR A 121 5.86 -16.18 -2.62
C THR A 121 4.67 -16.79 -1.90
N CYS A 122 3.54 -17.08 -2.60
CA CYS A 122 2.35 -17.65 -1.99
C CYS A 122 2.57 -19.07 -1.41
N ARG A 123 3.65 -19.74 -1.82
CA ARG A 123 4.06 -21.07 -1.34
C ARG A 123 5.43 -21.11 -0.66
N SER A 124 6.06 -19.97 -0.49
CA SER A 124 7.41 -19.86 0.08
C SER A 124 7.42 -18.87 1.24
N ALA A 125 8.56 -18.80 1.94
CA ALA A 125 8.75 -17.79 2.96
C ALA A 125 8.67 -16.39 2.35
N LEU A 126 7.88 -15.52 2.98
CA LEU A 126 7.81 -14.11 2.64
C LEU A 126 9.06 -13.39 3.19
N PRO A 127 9.60 -12.42 2.46
CA PRO A 127 10.58 -11.51 3.03
C PRO A 127 9.97 -10.71 4.18
N GLU A 128 10.80 -10.18 5.07
CA GLU A 128 10.34 -9.36 6.20
C GLU A 128 9.88 -7.97 5.74
N ARG A 129 8.68 -7.89 5.20
CA ARG A 129 8.10 -6.71 4.55
C ARG A 129 7.70 -5.59 5.50
N VAL A 130 7.72 -5.86 6.80
CA VAL A 130 7.62 -4.82 7.84
C VAL A 130 8.73 -3.78 7.67
N PHE A 131 9.97 -4.23 7.44
CA PHE A 131 11.10 -3.33 7.20
C PHE A 131 10.99 -2.60 5.86
N ASP A 132 10.35 -3.19 4.85
CA ASP A 132 10.06 -2.52 3.58
C ASP A 132 9.10 -1.34 3.79
N ALA A 133 8.04 -1.53 4.60
CA ALA A 133 7.11 -0.47 4.95
C ALA A 133 7.78 0.69 5.67
N TYR A 134 8.65 0.39 6.63
CA TYR A 134 9.38 1.44 7.37
C TYR A 134 10.46 2.12 6.53
N GLY A 135 11.11 1.41 5.61
CA GLY A 135 12.00 2.01 4.62
C GLY A 135 11.26 3.00 3.71
N ALA A 136 10.04 2.64 3.27
CA ALA A 136 9.17 3.54 2.52
C ALA A 136 8.77 4.78 3.35
N LEU A 137 8.47 4.61 4.63
CA LEU A 137 8.17 5.72 5.54
C LEU A 137 9.37 6.66 5.71
N ASP A 138 10.57 6.10 5.87
CA ASP A 138 11.82 6.87 5.96
C ASP A 138 12.14 7.59 4.64
N PHE A 139 11.88 6.97 3.49
CA PHE A 139 11.99 7.62 2.19
C PHE A 139 11.04 8.82 2.07
N LEU A 140 9.77 8.65 2.40
CA LEU A 140 8.77 9.72 2.36
C LEU A 140 9.11 10.86 3.33
N SER A 141 9.73 10.58 4.47
CA SER A 141 10.11 11.59 5.45
C SER A 141 11.14 12.61 4.94
N LYS A 142 11.86 12.25 3.88
CA LYS A 142 12.85 13.13 3.23
C LYS A 142 12.23 13.99 2.11
N SER A 143 10.94 13.77 1.81
CA SER A 143 10.22 14.47 0.75
C SER A 143 9.51 15.68 1.32
N GLY A 144 9.87 16.90 0.91
CA GLY A 144 9.28 18.14 1.42
C GLY A 144 7.78 18.30 1.18
N PHE A 145 7.21 17.50 0.26
CA PHE A 145 5.79 17.51 -0.09
C PHE A 145 4.93 16.52 0.72
N VAL A 146 5.50 15.79 1.71
CA VAL A 146 4.75 14.82 2.55
C VAL A 146 4.69 15.31 4.00
N ASP A 147 3.50 15.33 4.60
CA ASP A 147 3.37 15.45 6.06
C ASP A 147 3.56 14.06 6.69
N ILE A 148 4.75 13.82 7.20
CA ILE A 148 5.14 12.52 7.76
C ILE A 148 4.33 12.09 8.99
N ARG A 149 3.61 13.01 9.63
CA ARG A 149 2.70 12.69 10.75
C ARG A 149 1.35 12.13 10.28
N ARG A 150 1.08 12.18 8.98
CA ARG A 150 -0.17 11.77 8.34
C ARG A 150 0.06 10.71 7.26
N VAL A 151 0.76 9.64 7.64
CA VAL A 151 1.02 8.51 6.73
C VAL A 151 0.29 7.26 7.20
N ALA A 152 -0.55 6.69 6.35
CA ALA A 152 -1.17 5.38 6.56
C ALA A 152 -0.39 4.28 5.86
N LEU A 153 -0.49 3.07 6.40
CA LEU A 153 -0.02 1.84 5.77
C LEU A 153 -1.21 1.02 5.28
N MET A 154 -1.19 0.63 4.01
CA MET A 154 -2.25 -0.16 3.38
C MET A 154 -1.67 -1.43 2.80
N GLY A 155 -2.29 -2.58 3.07
CA GLY A 155 -1.81 -3.87 2.60
C GLY A 155 -2.90 -4.73 1.96
N PHE A 156 -2.48 -5.60 1.04
CA PHE A 156 -3.33 -6.56 0.32
C PHE A 156 -2.82 -7.98 0.52
N ALA A 157 -3.66 -8.90 0.94
CA ALA A 157 -3.33 -10.31 1.21
C ALA A 157 -2.07 -10.43 2.11
N ALA A 158 -0.97 -11.01 1.63
CA ALA A 158 0.27 -11.08 2.40
C ALA A 158 0.88 -9.70 2.75
N GLY A 159 0.53 -8.65 2.00
CA GLY A 159 0.92 -7.26 2.31
C GLY A 159 0.20 -6.69 3.52
N ASP A 160 -1.05 -7.08 3.72
CA ASP A 160 -1.83 -6.68 4.89
C ASP A 160 -1.33 -7.33 6.18
N THR A 161 -0.88 -8.59 6.09
CA THR A 161 -0.21 -9.26 7.20
C THR A 161 1.01 -8.45 7.65
N ALA A 162 1.82 -7.99 6.70
CA ALA A 162 2.95 -7.11 7.01
C ALA A 162 2.49 -5.75 7.56
N ALA A 163 1.37 -5.18 7.07
CA ALA A 163 0.82 -3.94 7.58
C ALA A 163 0.34 -4.07 9.03
N LEU A 164 -0.37 -5.17 9.36
CA LEU A 164 -0.80 -5.45 10.73
C LEU A 164 0.40 -5.75 11.66
N ASP A 165 1.45 -6.40 11.15
CA ASP A 165 2.67 -6.65 11.92
C ASP A 165 3.52 -5.40 12.13
N ALA A 166 3.49 -4.47 11.17
CA ALA A 166 4.17 -3.19 11.26
C ALA A 166 3.52 -2.23 12.28
N THR A 167 2.27 -2.48 12.66
CA THR A 167 1.48 -1.59 13.53
C THR A 167 0.90 -2.33 14.74
N LYS A 168 1.70 -3.19 15.40
CA LYS A 168 1.29 -3.92 16.60
C LYS A 168 2.27 -3.71 17.76
N THR A 169 1.77 -3.84 19.00
CA THR A 169 2.52 -3.59 20.24
C THR A 169 3.74 -4.49 20.42
N ASP A 170 3.65 -5.77 20.02
CA ASP A 170 4.74 -6.75 20.14
C ASP A 170 5.62 -6.80 18.89
N GLY A 171 5.42 -5.87 17.97
CA GLY A 171 6.07 -5.87 16.66
C GLY A 171 7.35 -5.06 16.61
N ASN A 172 7.91 -5.03 15.40
CA ASN A 172 9.12 -4.25 15.10
C ASN A 172 8.88 -2.74 15.19
N GLU A 173 7.63 -2.29 15.32
CA GLU A 173 7.30 -0.86 15.47
C GLU A 173 8.05 -0.20 16.61
N GLN A 174 8.24 -0.90 17.73
CA GLN A 174 8.96 -0.36 18.90
C GLN A 174 10.41 0.02 18.59
N LEU A 175 10.99 -0.62 17.57
CA LEU A 175 12.35 -0.37 17.13
C LEU A 175 12.45 0.79 16.13
N MET A 176 11.32 1.28 15.62
CA MET A 176 11.28 2.30 14.58
C MET A 176 11.08 3.69 15.20
N GLU A 177 11.79 4.66 14.67
CA GLU A 177 11.69 6.05 15.11
C GLU A 177 10.37 6.69 14.67
N ARG A 178 10.01 6.49 13.40
CA ARG A 178 8.77 7.00 12.81
C ARG A 178 7.68 5.96 12.88
N LYS A 179 6.44 6.43 12.99
CA LYS A 179 5.25 5.59 13.13
C LYS A 179 4.24 5.90 12.03
N PHE A 180 3.51 4.88 11.61
CA PHE A 180 2.30 5.09 10.81
C PHE A 180 1.20 5.69 11.67
N ARG A 181 0.28 6.42 11.05
CA ARG A 181 -0.87 7.06 11.72
C ARG A 181 -2.12 6.21 11.72
N ALA A 182 -2.25 5.33 10.73
CA ALA A 182 -3.38 4.42 10.54
C ALA A 182 -2.97 3.21 9.71
N ALA A 183 -3.72 2.12 9.79
CA ALA A 183 -3.52 0.93 8.97
C ALA A 183 -4.80 0.49 8.26
N VAL A 184 -4.68 0.01 7.02
CA VAL A 184 -5.76 -0.56 6.22
C VAL A 184 -5.33 -1.92 5.72
N ALA A 185 -6.15 -2.96 5.99
CA ALA A 185 -5.84 -4.34 5.63
C ALA A 185 -6.97 -4.97 4.81
N TYR A 186 -6.68 -5.38 3.59
CA TYR A 186 -7.59 -6.09 2.72
C TYR A 186 -7.37 -7.60 2.82
N TYR A 187 -8.38 -8.30 3.30
CA TYR A 187 -8.46 -9.77 3.49
C TYR A 187 -7.26 -10.39 4.22
N PRO A 188 -6.91 -9.86 5.43
CA PRO A 188 -5.75 -10.31 6.19
C PRO A 188 -5.92 -11.70 6.80
N ALA A 189 -4.80 -12.36 7.04
CA ALA A 189 -4.75 -13.65 7.74
C ALA A 189 -4.93 -13.52 9.26
N CYS A 190 -5.52 -12.50 9.81
CA CYS A 190 -5.86 -12.21 11.21
C CYS A 190 -5.53 -13.31 12.23
N ASP A 191 -4.25 -13.60 12.48
CA ASP A 191 -3.88 -14.60 13.48
C ASP A 191 -4.16 -14.09 14.89
N ALA A 192 -4.72 -14.96 15.73
CA ALA A 192 -5.24 -14.58 17.04
C ALA A 192 -4.17 -14.20 18.08
N ASP A 193 -2.92 -14.60 17.84
CA ASP A 193 -1.81 -14.42 18.78
C ASP A 193 -0.97 -13.15 18.49
N ARG A 194 -1.47 -12.28 17.62
CA ARG A 194 -0.84 -10.97 17.35
C ARG A 194 -1.21 -9.99 18.46
N GLY A 195 -0.26 -9.15 18.86
CA GLY A 195 -0.49 -8.06 19.81
C GLY A 195 -1.53 -7.04 19.34
N ASP A 196 -1.92 -6.16 20.24
CA ASP A 196 -2.85 -5.07 19.93
C ASP A 196 -2.31 -4.16 18.81
N PRO A 197 -3.17 -3.58 18.00
CA PRO A 197 -2.76 -2.53 17.07
C PRO A 197 -2.24 -1.32 17.87
N THR A 198 -1.28 -0.62 17.31
CA THR A 198 -0.75 0.65 17.88
C THR A 198 -1.41 1.87 17.27
N VAL A 199 -2.18 1.69 16.19
CA VAL A 199 -2.88 2.75 15.45
C VAL A 199 -4.29 2.32 15.08
N PRO A 200 -5.21 3.25 14.81
CA PRO A 200 -6.51 2.93 14.24
C PRO A 200 -6.36 2.04 12.98
N THR A 201 -7.14 0.98 12.92
CA THR A 201 -7.00 -0.05 11.90
C THR A 201 -8.35 -0.37 11.24
N LEU A 202 -8.39 -0.40 9.90
CA LEU A 202 -9.53 -0.85 9.12
C LEU A 202 -9.22 -2.21 8.49
N ILE A 203 -10.03 -3.22 8.79
CA ILE A 203 -9.93 -4.57 8.23
C ILE A 203 -11.15 -4.84 7.35
N MET A 204 -10.93 -5.35 6.14
CA MET A 204 -11.98 -5.70 5.20
C MET A 204 -11.76 -7.11 4.66
N THR A 205 -12.79 -7.96 4.74
CA THR A 205 -12.70 -9.36 4.29
C THR A 205 -14.03 -9.86 3.75
N GLY A 206 -13.99 -10.91 2.95
CA GLY A 206 -15.18 -11.59 2.46
C GLY A 206 -15.64 -12.70 3.42
N GLU A 207 -16.95 -12.87 3.57
CA GLU A 207 -17.53 -13.97 4.38
C GLU A 207 -17.13 -15.35 3.84
N ARG A 208 -17.02 -15.49 2.49
CA ARG A 208 -16.62 -16.73 1.82
C ARG A 208 -15.14 -16.84 1.50
N ASP A 209 -14.36 -15.91 2.04
CA ASP A 209 -12.92 -15.99 1.92
C ASP A 209 -12.40 -17.13 2.79
N ASN A 210 -12.00 -18.23 2.14
CA ASN A 210 -11.46 -19.40 2.82
C ASN A 210 -9.93 -19.39 2.90
N TRP A 211 -9.28 -18.38 2.33
CA TRP A 211 -7.85 -18.11 2.50
C TRP A 211 -7.62 -17.29 3.78
N SER A 212 -8.34 -16.17 3.90
CA SER A 212 -8.29 -15.23 5.04
C SER A 212 -9.65 -15.18 5.73
N ARG A 213 -9.92 -16.19 6.55
CA ARG A 213 -11.25 -16.38 7.16
C ARG A 213 -11.65 -15.25 8.07
N ALA A 214 -12.83 -14.67 7.84
CA ALA A 214 -13.39 -13.57 8.63
C ALA A 214 -13.47 -13.90 10.13
N GLU A 215 -13.76 -15.16 10.49
CA GLU A 215 -13.85 -15.59 11.89
C GLU A 215 -12.53 -15.42 12.65
N ARG A 216 -11.39 -15.50 11.98
CA ARG A 216 -10.09 -15.22 12.61
C ARG A 216 -9.98 -13.76 13.02
N CYS A 217 -10.42 -12.84 12.15
CA CYS A 217 -10.45 -11.41 12.44
C CYS A 217 -11.41 -11.11 13.59
N GLN A 218 -12.61 -11.69 13.59
CA GLN A 218 -13.57 -11.56 14.70
C GLN A 218 -12.99 -12.06 16.03
N LYS A 219 -12.34 -13.23 16.04
CA LYS A 219 -11.68 -13.77 17.24
C LYS A 219 -10.54 -12.87 17.73
N ARG A 220 -9.77 -12.27 16.83
CA ARG A 220 -8.74 -11.32 17.18
C ARG A 220 -9.34 -10.08 17.85
N LEU A 221 -10.37 -9.49 17.24
CA LEU A 221 -11.03 -8.30 17.81
C LEU A 221 -11.58 -8.56 19.22
N ALA A 222 -12.13 -9.75 19.46
CA ALA A 222 -12.65 -10.12 20.78
C ALA A 222 -11.57 -10.27 21.87
N ARG A 223 -10.29 -10.21 21.51
CA ARG A 223 -9.13 -10.33 22.43
C ARG A 223 -8.33 -9.04 22.59
N LEU A 224 -8.74 -7.97 21.90
CA LEU A 224 -8.08 -6.68 22.04
C LEU A 224 -8.25 -6.16 23.47
N SER A 225 -7.23 -5.48 23.99
CA SER A 225 -7.33 -4.80 25.27
C SER A 225 -8.27 -3.60 25.20
N ASP A 226 -8.81 -3.19 26.34
CA ASP A 226 -9.71 -2.04 26.45
C ASP A 226 -9.06 -0.71 25.98
N ASN A 227 -7.72 -0.65 26.01
CA ASN A 227 -6.95 0.52 25.62
C ASN A 227 -6.44 0.45 24.16
N ALA A 228 -6.78 -0.59 23.40
CA ALA A 228 -6.36 -0.71 22.01
C ALA A 228 -6.97 0.42 21.17
N PRO A 229 -6.21 0.98 20.21
CA PRO A 229 -6.78 1.88 19.20
C PRO A 229 -7.96 1.24 18.46
N PRO A 230 -8.92 2.05 17.97
CA PRO A 230 -10.11 1.54 17.30
C PRO A 230 -9.78 0.61 16.12
N VAL A 231 -10.44 -0.54 16.06
CA VAL A 231 -10.39 -1.47 14.92
C VAL A 231 -11.78 -1.58 14.32
N GLU A 232 -11.89 -1.23 13.04
CA GLU A 232 -13.11 -1.37 12.25
C GLU A 232 -12.99 -2.65 11.40
N LEU A 233 -13.92 -3.61 11.55
CA LEU A 233 -13.96 -4.84 10.74
C LEU A 233 -15.20 -4.85 9.87
N ASN A 234 -15.00 -4.86 8.55
CA ASN A 234 -16.05 -4.99 7.55
C ASN A 234 -16.00 -6.39 6.93
N VAL A 235 -17.02 -7.21 7.21
CA VAL A 235 -17.21 -8.52 6.58
C VAL A 235 -18.28 -8.42 5.50
N TYR A 236 -17.91 -8.66 4.25
CA TYR A 236 -18.81 -8.58 3.10
C TYR A 236 -19.48 -9.93 2.85
N LYS A 237 -20.82 -9.97 2.98
CA LYS A 237 -21.63 -11.21 2.88
C LYS A 237 -21.52 -11.84 1.49
N GLY A 238 -21.24 -13.14 1.43
CA GLY A 238 -21.18 -13.91 0.20
C GLY A 238 -19.93 -13.66 -0.67
N ILE A 239 -18.97 -12.85 -0.21
CA ILE A 239 -17.83 -12.38 -0.97
C ILE A 239 -16.57 -13.24 -0.72
N TYR A 240 -15.76 -13.42 -1.76
CA TYR A 240 -14.52 -14.20 -1.76
C TYR A 240 -13.27 -13.32 -1.61
N HIS A 241 -12.09 -13.96 -1.66
CA HIS A 241 -10.78 -13.29 -1.66
C HIS A 241 -10.59 -12.40 -2.90
N ASN A 242 -9.79 -11.34 -2.81
CA ASN A 242 -9.46 -10.41 -3.91
C ASN A 242 -10.68 -9.73 -4.57
N PHE A 243 -11.72 -9.45 -3.78
CA PHE A 243 -13.00 -8.92 -4.28
C PHE A 243 -12.91 -7.51 -4.84
N ASP A 244 -11.88 -6.74 -4.51
CA ASP A 244 -11.65 -5.37 -4.98
C ASP A 244 -10.82 -5.28 -6.27
N ALA A 245 -10.30 -6.40 -6.76
CA ALA A 245 -9.37 -6.49 -7.89
C ALA A 245 -10.08 -6.94 -9.18
N PRO A 246 -10.32 -6.03 -10.15
CA PRO A 246 -11.03 -6.36 -11.40
C PRO A 246 -10.39 -7.46 -12.24
N GLU A 247 -9.10 -7.74 -12.04
CA GLU A 247 -8.39 -8.84 -12.68
C GLU A 247 -9.04 -10.21 -12.42
N PHE A 248 -9.85 -10.30 -11.36
CA PHE A 248 -10.57 -11.52 -10.97
C PHE A 248 -12.04 -11.51 -11.35
N MET A 249 -12.45 -10.74 -12.34
CA MET A 249 -13.86 -10.64 -12.79
C MET A 249 -14.45 -12.01 -13.17
N VAL A 250 -13.69 -12.85 -13.85
CA VAL A 250 -14.11 -14.22 -14.19
C VAL A 250 -14.06 -15.15 -12.96
N GLY A 251 -13.27 -14.78 -11.97
CA GLY A 251 -12.93 -15.64 -10.83
C GLY A 251 -11.93 -16.74 -11.20
N ARG A 252 -11.16 -17.17 -10.22
CA ARG A 252 -10.23 -18.29 -10.37
C ARG A 252 -10.10 -19.09 -9.07
N ARG A 253 -9.59 -20.32 -9.19
CA ARG A 253 -9.21 -21.13 -8.03
C ARG A 253 -7.69 -21.26 -7.96
N VAL A 254 -7.11 -20.85 -6.83
CA VAL A 254 -5.67 -20.94 -6.57
C VAL A 254 -5.46 -21.63 -5.23
N LEU A 255 -4.63 -22.69 -5.20
CA LEU A 255 -4.32 -23.43 -3.97
C LEU A 255 -5.56 -23.91 -3.18
N GLY A 256 -6.68 -24.18 -3.88
CA GLY A 256 -7.95 -24.56 -3.26
C GLY A 256 -8.83 -23.37 -2.82
N HIS A 257 -8.34 -22.13 -2.92
CA HIS A 257 -9.05 -20.91 -2.57
C HIS A 257 -9.70 -20.26 -3.79
N ILE A 258 -10.81 -19.56 -3.59
CA ILE A 258 -11.51 -18.83 -4.65
C ILE A 258 -11.18 -17.35 -4.53
N GLU A 259 -10.68 -16.80 -5.63
CA GLU A 259 -10.49 -15.36 -5.84
C GLU A 259 -11.52 -14.87 -6.85
N LYS A 260 -12.29 -13.86 -6.50
CA LYS A 260 -13.35 -13.36 -7.39
C LYS A 260 -13.68 -11.90 -7.08
N TYR A 261 -13.62 -11.07 -8.12
CA TYR A 261 -14.04 -9.68 -8.07
C TYR A 261 -15.55 -9.56 -7.82
N ASP A 262 -15.93 -8.56 -7.04
CA ASP A 262 -17.31 -8.15 -6.83
C ASP A 262 -17.41 -6.61 -6.82
N ALA A 263 -18.14 -6.05 -7.78
CA ALA A 263 -18.19 -4.61 -7.99
C ALA A 263 -18.83 -3.85 -6.80
N ASP A 264 -19.85 -4.44 -6.19
CA ASP A 264 -20.55 -3.81 -5.05
C ASP A 264 -19.70 -3.83 -3.79
N ALA A 265 -19.05 -4.97 -3.50
CA ALA A 265 -18.12 -5.09 -2.37
C ALA A 265 -16.91 -4.17 -2.57
N ALA A 266 -16.34 -4.13 -3.77
CA ALA A 266 -15.26 -3.21 -4.14
C ALA A 266 -15.66 -1.74 -3.91
N ALA A 267 -16.84 -1.33 -4.39
CA ALA A 267 -17.32 0.04 -4.20
C ALA A 267 -17.60 0.37 -2.72
N LYS A 268 -18.14 -0.58 -1.94
CA LYS A 268 -18.35 -0.42 -0.50
C LYS A 268 -17.03 -0.29 0.24
N SER A 269 -16.06 -1.16 -0.06
CA SER A 269 -14.74 -1.12 0.58
C SER A 269 -13.99 0.18 0.28
N MET A 270 -14.05 0.68 -0.96
CA MET A 270 -13.48 1.98 -1.32
C MET A 270 -14.07 3.14 -0.51
N ARG A 271 -15.39 3.14 -0.29
CA ARG A 271 -16.04 4.17 0.56
C ARG A 271 -15.57 4.08 2.01
N SER A 272 -15.41 2.85 2.53
CA SER A 272 -14.88 2.63 3.88
C SER A 272 -13.44 3.16 4.02
N VAL A 273 -12.56 2.85 3.05
CA VAL A 273 -11.19 3.38 3.02
C VAL A 273 -11.18 4.90 2.97
N TYR A 274 -11.99 5.51 2.09
CA TYR A 274 -12.07 6.96 1.98
C TYR A 274 -12.49 7.62 3.29
N ALA A 275 -13.55 7.13 3.92
CA ALA A 275 -14.05 7.66 5.19
C ALA A 275 -13.02 7.48 6.31
N PHE A 276 -12.38 6.30 6.38
CA PHE A 276 -11.37 5.96 7.37
C PHE A 276 -10.12 6.85 7.24
N LEU A 277 -9.55 6.96 6.06
CA LEU A 277 -8.36 7.79 5.83
C LEU A 277 -8.66 9.27 6.12
N ARG A 278 -9.81 9.78 5.71
CA ARG A 278 -10.23 11.15 6.07
C ARG A 278 -10.34 11.36 7.59
N LYS A 279 -10.88 10.40 8.32
CA LYS A 279 -11.03 10.47 9.78
C LYS A 279 -9.68 10.53 10.50
N TYR A 280 -8.70 9.75 10.06
CA TYR A 280 -7.44 9.59 10.81
C TYR A 280 -6.24 10.32 10.22
N LEU A 281 -6.33 10.75 8.96
CA LEU A 281 -5.28 11.54 8.29
C LEU A 281 -5.70 12.99 7.99
N ALA A 282 -6.90 13.44 8.44
CA ALA A 282 -7.24 14.86 8.42
C ALA A 282 -6.29 15.67 9.32
N ASN A 283 -6.24 16.99 9.06
CA ASN A 283 -5.47 17.94 9.89
C ASN A 283 -6.03 18.02 11.31
#